data_3262656f0d84b13c428a980f91f21f2a
#
_entry.id   3262656f0d84b13c428a980f91f21f2a
#
_cell.length_a   1.000
_cell.length_b   1.000
_cell.length_c   1.000
_cell.angle_alpha   90.00
_cell.angle_beta   90.00
_cell.angle_gamma   90.00
#
_symmetry.space_group_name_H-M   'P 1'
#
loop_
_entity.id
_entity.type
_entity.pdbx_description
1 polymer ?
#
loop_
_entity_poly.entity_id
_entity_poly.type
_entity_poly.pdbx_seq_one_letter_code
_entity_poly.pdbx_strand_id
1 'polypeptide(L)'
;MRIEELWLELEREARAGSTSAWITRYALPRPSQPLLVALETSKNRRALLLPLSGVAIPGRRAWPQCKGLEVFSIAIAGQPHLGVRLRESSCADVFTALAEDVAPRVTATSDPKAAVASLLARLRRWQKFLAAGTAGLSLERQRGLYGELHTLREHLLPRLGAEAAVAAWRAPRSTHQDFQLASGAVEVKTTTAKQPQSVRITSERQLDQAGIPSLFLHVVVLDEREVEGVHTSVGEALPDIVCALRKQLQATAAAAEGFDDRLLDVGYLEVDAPRYEDRRFTLRRERTFRVTRGFPCLVEENLPTGVGDVSYALSLAACEPFATNIEEMLATLQEPIALRRRNQR
;
A
#
# COMPACT_ATOMS: atom_id res chain seq x y z
N MET A 1 7.11 -13.10 19.96
CA MET A 1 7.12 -11.85 20.73
C MET A 1 7.03 -10.72 19.73
N ARG A 2 6.08 -9.82 19.86
CA ARG A 2 5.90 -8.66 18.97
C ARG A 2 6.95 -7.59 19.30
N ILE A 3 7.28 -6.75 18.36
CA ILE A 3 8.27 -5.68 18.57
C ILE A 3 7.81 -4.70 19.67
N GLU A 4 6.50 -4.45 19.78
CA GLU A 4 5.94 -3.63 20.87
C GLU A 4 6.24 -4.23 22.26
N GLU A 5 6.10 -5.54 22.41
CA GLU A 5 6.41 -6.24 23.67
C GLU A 5 7.87 -6.06 24.06
N LEU A 6 8.80 -6.10 23.06
CA LEU A 6 10.22 -5.85 23.28
C LEU A 6 10.48 -4.44 23.82
N TRP A 7 9.85 -3.42 23.25
CA TRP A 7 10.00 -2.05 23.78
C TRP A 7 9.42 -1.89 25.17
N LEU A 8 8.26 -2.48 25.45
CA LEU A 8 7.69 -2.46 26.80
C LEU A 8 8.60 -3.13 27.85
N GLU A 9 9.31 -4.19 27.47
CA GLU A 9 10.34 -4.80 28.32
C GLU A 9 11.55 -3.88 28.52
N LEU A 10 12.09 -3.27 27.46
CA LEU A 10 13.19 -2.33 27.54
C LEU A 10 12.85 -1.10 28.38
N GLU A 11 11.64 -0.57 28.25
CA GLU A 11 11.14 0.56 29.04
C GLU A 11 11.02 0.20 30.52
N ARG A 12 10.59 -1.04 30.85
CA ARG A 12 10.57 -1.54 32.24
C ARG A 12 11.96 -1.68 32.81
N GLU A 13 12.91 -2.23 32.05
CA GLU A 13 14.31 -2.37 32.44
C GLU A 13 14.97 -1.01 32.67
N ALA A 14 14.71 -0.02 31.82
CA ALA A 14 15.21 1.33 32.00
C ALA A 14 14.70 1.98 33.29
N ARG A 15 13.40 1.81 33.60
CA ARG A 15 12.79 2.30 34.85
C ARG A 15 13.34 1.61 36.11
N ALA A 16 13.79 0.37 35.98
CA ALA A 16 14.41 -0.39 37.07
C ALA A 16 15.84 0.06 37.40
N GLY A 17 16.37 1.08 36.70
CA GLY A 17 17.65 1.72 37.03
C GLY A 17 18.83 1.23 36.21
N SER A 18 18.64 0.86 34.94
CA SER A 18 19.73 0.58 34.04
C SER A 18 20.67 1.76 33.85
N THR A 19 21.97 1.54 34.01
CA THR A 19 23.03 2.54 33.83
C THR A 19 23.53 2.64 32.38
N SER A 20 23.09 1.72 31.52
CA SER A 20 23.50 1.68 30.11
C SER A 20 22.84 2.78 29.31
N ALA A 21 23.57 3.51 28.47
CA ALA A 21 23.02 4.53 27.58
C ALA A 21 22.04 3.95 26.53
N TRP A 22 22.24 2.68 26.18
CA TRP A 22 21.41 1.92 25.27
C TRP A 22 21.12 0.54 25.81
N ILE A 23 19.87 0.14 25.80
CA ILE A 23 19.42 -1.22 26.08
C ILE A 23 18.88 -1.80 24.77
N THR A 24 19.27 -3.03 24.43
CA THR A 24 18.95 -3.61 23.14
C THR A 24 18.45 -5.04 23.23
N ARG A 25 17.60 -5.46 22.28
CA ARG A 25 17.17 -6.84 22.05
C ARG A 25 17.15 -7.12 20.54
N TYR A 26 17.32 -8.36 20.14
CA TYR A 26 17.12 -8.75 18.75
C TYR A 26 15.65 -8.57 18.35
N ALA A 27 15.40 -7.94 17.20
CA ALA A 27 14.04 -7.72 16.69
C ALA A 27 13.33 -9.04 16.35
N LEU A 28 14.08 -10.02 15.84
CA LEU A 28 13.60 -11.36 15.53
C LEU A 28 14.58 -12.42 16.08
N PRO A 29 14.11 -13.63 16.45
CA PRO A 29 14.96 -14.71 16.87
C PRO A 29 15.76 -15.28 15.69
N ARG A 30 17.06 -15.54 15.90
CA ARG A 30 17.99 -16.15 14.93
C ARG A 30 17.98 -15.51 13.53
N PRO A 31 18.16 -14.18 13.41
CA PRO A 31 18.17 -13.51 12.12
C PRO A 31 19.44 -13.83 11.32
N SER A 32 19.34 -13.86 9.98
CA SER A 32 20.52 -13.93 9.10
C SER A 32 21.37 -12.66 9.22
N GLN A 33 20.71 -11.51 9.34
CA GLN A 33 21.31 -10.21 9.64
C GLN A 33 20.69 -9.65 10.94
N PRO A 34 21.50 -9.33 11.98
CA PRO A 34 20.96 -8.78 13.21
C PRO A 34 20.34 -7.40 12.98
N LEU A 35 19.14 -7.23 13.50
CA LEU A 35 18.50 -5.93 13.70
C LEU A 35 18.08 -5.86 15.17
N LEU A 36 18.38 -4.76 15.83
CA LEU A 36 18.12 -4.59 17.25
C LEU A 36 16.98 -3.60 17.47
N VAL A 37 16.05 -3.99 18.30
CA VAL A 37 15.13 -3.09 19.00
C VAL A 37 15.90 -2.48 20.15
N ALA A 38 15.89 -1.17 20.27
CA ALA A 38 16.72 -0.43 21.21
C ALA A 38 15.94 0.65 21.95
N LEU A 39 16.39 0.98 23.14
CA LEU A 39 15.94 2.12 23.91
C LEU A 39 17.12 3.01 24.30
N GLU A 40 17.06 4.29 23.93
CA GLU A 40 17.95 5.33 24.45
C GLU A 40 17.50 5.72 25.84
N THR A 41 18.17 5.24 26.88
CA THR A 41 17.70 5.34 28.26
C THR A 41 17.58 6.79 28.78
N SER A 42 18.55 7.64 28.41
CA SER A 42 18.61 9.04 28.84
C SER A 42 17.42 9.89 28.42
N LYS A 43 16.76 9.50 27.30
CA LYS A 43 15.65 10.24 26.69
C LYS A 43 14.38 9.40 26.56
N ASN A 44 14.43 8.14 27.01
CA ASN A 44 13.37 7.14 26.85
C ASN A 44 12.86 7.07 25.39
N ARG A 45 13.78 6.96 24.43
CA ARG A 45 13.46 6.98 22.99
C ARG A 45 13.62 5.61 22.37
N ARG A 46 12.59 5.13 21.73
CA ARG A 46 12.58 3.91 20.93
C ARG A 46 13.47 4.08 19.69
N ALA A 47 14.24 3.04 19.35
CA ALA A 47 15.08 3.01 18.17
C ALA A 47 15.17 1.60 17.57
N LEU A 48 15.52 1.55 16.29
CA LEU A 48 16.02 0.35 15.60
C LEU A 48 17.49 0.58 15.28
N LEU A 49 18.35 -0.42 15.49
CA LEU A 49 19.78 -0.35 15.24
C LEU A 49 20.20 -1.52 14.36
N LEU A 50 20.81 -1.22 13.22
CA LEU A 50 21.39 -2.19 12.30
C LEU A 50 22.92 -2.16 12.47
N PRO A 51 23.56 -3.23 12.98
CA PRO A 51 25.00 -3.31 13.07
C PRO A 51 25.67 -3.31 11.68
N LEU A 52 26.71 -2.51 11.53
CA LEU A 52 27.43 -2.36 10.27
C LEU A 52 28.73 -3.21 10.30
N SER A 53 28.58 -4.51 10.13
CA SER A 53 29.71 -5.43 10.12
C SER A 53 30.46 -5.32 8.78
N GLY A 54 31.58 -4.57 8.77
CA GLY A 54 32.40 -4.41 7.58
C GLY A 54 31.81 -3.55 6.45
N VAL A 55 30.71 -2.85 6.71
CA VAL A 55 30.04 -1.95 5.76
C VAL A 55 30.28 -0.50 6.14
N ALA A 56 30.67 0.31 5.15
CA ALA A 56 30.81 1.75 5.36
C ALA A 56 29.43 2.39 5.62
N ILE A 57 29.39 3.37 6.54
CA ILE A 57 28.20 4.14 6.82
C ILE A 57 27.83 4.94 5.57
N PRO A 58 26.61 4.80 5.01
CA PRO A 58 26.17 5.60 3.88
C PRO A 58 26.21 7.09 4.23
N GLY A 59 26.63 7.91 3.29
CA GLY A 59 26.68 9.37 3.50
C GLY A 59 25.32 9.93 3.88
N ARG A 60 25.28 10.91 4.77
CA ARG A 60 24.02 11.51 5.30
C ARG A 60 23.05 12.02 4.24
N ARG A 61 23.53 12.37 3.05
CA ARG A 61 22.67 12.75 1.90
C ARG A 61 21.79 11.61 1.40
N ALA A 62 22.17 10.35 1.67
CA ALA A 62 21.38 9.17 1.29
C ALA A 62 20.29 8.83 2.33
N TRP A 63 20.28 9.48 3.49
CA TRP A 63 19.37 9.20 4.58
C TRP A 63 18.01 9.86 4.35
N PRO A 64 16.91 9.12 4.45
CA PRO A 64 15.56 9.70 4.36
C PRO A 64 15.31 10.69 5.51
N GLN A 65 14.61 11.77 5.20
CA GLN A 65 14.18 12.76 6.18
C GLN A 65 12.70 12.50 6.50
N CYS A 66 12.41 11.87 7.62
CA CYS A 66 11.04 11.55 8.03
C CYS A 66 10.59 12.49 9.17
N LYS A 67 9.35 12.99 9.08
CA LYS A 67 8.75 13.75 10.19
C LYS A 67 8.60 12.83 11.40
N GLY A 68 9.01 13.27 12.57
CA GLY A 68 8.93 12.49 13.81
C GLY A 68 9.99 11.40 13.98
N LEU A 69 10.81 11.12 12.94
CA LEU A 69 11.86 10.11 12.96
C LEU A 69 13.22 10.70 12.62
N GLU A 70 14.28 10.08 13.12
CA GLU A 70 15.66 10.48 12.81
C GLU A 70 16.50 9.28 12.43
N VAL A 71 17.12 9.34 11.25
CA VAL A 71 18.18 8.40 10.87
C VAL A 71 19.51 8.92 11.42
N PHE A 72 20.26 8.07 12.10
CA PHE A 72 21.52 8.43 12.74
C PHE A 72 22.54 7.30 12.67
N SER A 73 23.79 7.59 12.98
CA SER A 73 24.81 6.58 13.19
C SER A 73 25.38 6.68 14.58
N ILE A 74 25.72 5.56 15.19
CA ILE A 74 26.27 5.47 16.53
C ILE A 74 27.20 4.27 16.63
N ALA A 75 28.23 4.37 17.49
CA ALA A 75 29.04 3.23 17.90
C ALA A 75 28.58 2.74 19.28
N ILE A 76 28.26 1.44 19.39
CA ILE A 76 27.93 0.79 20.66
C ILE A 76 28.96 -0.32 20.87
N ALA A 77 29.65 -0.29 22.00
CA ALA A 77 30.75 -1.22 22.30
C ALA A 77 31.82 -1.30 21.17
N GLY A 78 32.11 -0.17 20.52
CA GLY A 78 33.07 -0.09 19.42
C GLY A 78 32.53 -0.53 18.04
N GLN A 79 31.34 -1.09 17.98
CA GLN A 79 30.70 -1.51 16.72
C GLN A 79 29.81 -0.37 16.15
N PRO A 80 30.01 0.03 14.88
CA PRO A 80 29.17 1.04 14.24
C PRO A 80 27.78 0.48 13.91
N HIS A 81 26.76 1.31 14.11
CA HIS A 81 25.36 1.00 13.79
C HIS A 81 24.76 2.13 12.97
N LEU A 82 23.90 1.76 12.02
CA LEU A 82 22.93 2.67 11.41
C LEU A 82 21.63 2.54 12.19
N GLY A 83 21.11 3.67 12.69
CA GLY A 83 19.93 3.69 13.54
C GLY A 83 18.80 4.53 12.96
N VAL A 84 17.59 4.18 13.36
CA VAL A 84 16.39 4.99 13.20
C VAL A 84 15.78 5.16 14.58
N ARG A 85 15.50 6.37 15.02
CA ARG A 85 14.88 6.64 16.32
C ARG A 85 13.65 7.51 16.22
N LEU A 86 12.74 7.29 17.14
CA LEU A 86 11.55 8.11 17.35
C LEU A 86 11.95 9.45 18.00
N ARG A 87 11.51 10.57 17.42
CA ARG A 87 11.69 11.89 18.01
C ARG A 87 10.52 12.32 18.87
N GLU A 88 9.31 11.97 18.45
CA GLU A 88 8.06 12.37 19.06
C GLU A 88 7.31 11.15 19.60
N SER A 89 7.09 11.05 20.91
CA SER A 89 6.42 9.93 21.55
C SER A 89 4.96 9.72 21.07
N SER A 90 4.32 10.77 20.58
CA SER A 90 2.98 10.70 19.97
C SER A 90 2.90 9.83 18.71
N CYS A 91 4.05 9.45 18.11
CA CYS A 91 4.13 8.58 16.94
C CYS A 91 4.66 7.18 17.29
N ALA A 92 4.54 6.72 18.55
CA ALA A 92 5.09 5.45 18.99
C ALA A 92 4.45 4.24 18.31
N ASP A 93 3.14 4.27 18.09
CA ASP A 93 2.36 3.27 17.35
C ASP A 93 2.80 3.16 15.87
N VAL A 94 2.95 4.30 15.21
CA VAL A 94 3.45 4.37 13.83
C VAL A 94 4.90 3.87 13.75
N PHE A 95 5.73 4.17 14.75
CA PHE A 95 7.09 3.67 14.81
C PHE A 95 7.15 2.16 15.03
N THR A 96 6.23 1.62 15.82
CA THR A 96 6.09 0.17 15.98
C THR A 96 5.70 -0.49 14.66
N ALA A 97 4.73 0.05 13.95
CA ALA A 97 4.32 -0.45 12.63
C ALA A 97 5.49 -0.40 11.62
N LEU A 98 6.28 0.69 11.61
CA LEU A 98 7.51 0.78 10.80
C LEU A 98 8.51 -0.32 11.18
N ALA A 99 8.71 -0.56 12.46
CA ALA A 99 9.66 -1.56 12.93
C ALA A 99 9.22 -2.98 12.55
N GLU A 100 7.94 -3.31 12.71
CA GLU A 100 7.36 -4.60 12.33
C GLU A 100 7.42 -4.84 10.82
N ASP A 101 7.32 -3.80 10.02
CA ASP A 101 7.46 -3.84 8.57
C ASP A 101 8.92 -3.99 8.11
N VAL A 102 9.86 -3.30 8.75
CA VAL A 102 11.27 -3.28 8.41
C VAL A 102 11.99 -4.56 8.86
N ALA A 103 11.69 -5.05 10.07
CA ALA A 103 12.44 -6.12 10.69
C ALA A 103 12.50 -7.41 9.86
N PRO A 104 11.41 -7.98 9.36
CA PRO A 104 11.46 -9.19 8.55
C PRO A 104 12.31 -9.04 7.29
N ARG A 105 12.20 -7.90 6.62
CA ARG A 105 12.91 -7.63 5.36
C ARG A 105 14.41 -7.47 5.53
N VAL A 106 14.81 -6.74 6.55
CA VAL A 106 16.24 -6.51 6.85
C VAL A 106 16.91 -7.79 7.36
N THR A 107 16.21 -8.52 8.24
CA THR A 107 16.78 -9.72 8.86
C THR A 107 16.81 -10.94 7.95
N ALA A 108 16.02 -10.98 6.89
CA ALA A 108 16.04 -12.04 5.88
C ALA A 108 17.28 -11.99 4.97
N THR A 109 17.96 -10.85 4.87
CA THR A 109 19.17 -10.73 4.04
C THR A 109 20.37 -11.35 4.74
N SER A 110 21.25 -12.02 3.98
CA SER A 110 22.53 -12.52 4.49
C SER A 110 23.70 -11.55 4.25
N ASP A 111 23.53 -10.60 3.33
CA ASP A 111 24.54 -9.59 3.00
C ASP A 111 24.29 -8.29 3.79
N PRO A 112 25.26 -7.82 4.59
CA PRO A 112 25.13 -6.57 5.35
C PRO A 112 24.90 -5.32 4.47
N LYS A 113 25.44 -5.28 3.24
CA LYS A 113 25.17 -4.17 2.30
C LYS A 113 23.73 -4.17 1.81
N ALA A 114 23.21 -5.37 1.49
CA ALA A 114 21.81 -5.53 1.10
C ALA A 114 20.87 -5.17 2.27
N ALA A 115 21.22 -5.50 3.52
CA ALA A 115 20.45 -5.11 4.70
C ALA A 115 20.36 -3.58 4.86
N VAL A 116 21.48 -2.87 4.71
CA VAL A 116 21.50 -1.39 4.73
C VAL A 116 20.66 -0.81 3.60
N ALA A 117 20.79 -1.35 2.39
CA ALA A 117 20.02 -0.90 1.23
C ALA A 117 18.52 -1.13 1.45
N SER A 118 18.11 -2.29 1.96
CA SER A 118 16.74 -2.65 2.31
C SER A 118 16.17 -1.69 3.36
N LEU A 119 16.88 -1.46 4.46
CA LEU A 119 16.48 -0.51 5.50
C LEU A 119 16.24 0.89 4.91
N LEU A 120 17.19 1.45 4.17
CA LEU A 120 17.07 2.79 3.62
C LEU A 120 15.97 2.89 2.55
N ALA A 121 15.81 1.87 1.71
CA ALA A 121 14.73 1.83 0.72
C ALA A 121 13.37 1.83 1.40
N ARG A 122 13.21 1.02 2.47
CA ARG A 122 11.96 0.96 3.23
C ARG A 122 11.65 2.27 3.95
N LEU A 123 12.66 2.89 4.57
CA LEU A 123 12.49 4.20 5.21
C LEU A 123 12.10 5.31 4.22
N ARG A 124 12.59 5.27 2.96
CA ARG A 124 12.13 6.22 1.93
C ARG A 124 10.66 6.04 1.58
N ARG A 125 10.16 4.80 1.59
CA ARG A 125 8.73 4.51 1.37
C ARG A 125 7.90 5.04 2.54
N TRP A 126 8.33 4.79 3.77
CA TRP A 126 7.73 5.35 4.98
C TRP A 126 7.77 6.88 5.02
N GLN A 127 8.84 7.49 4.52
CA GLN A 127 8.93 8.95 4.38
C GLN A 127 7.80 9.51 3.51
N LYS A 128 7.51 8.88 2.37
CA LYS A 128 6.41 9.27 1.49
C LYS A 128 5.06 9.13 2.17
N PHE A 129 4.86 8.03 2.89
CA PHE A 129 3.65 7.79 3.67
C PHE A 129 3.46 8.86 4.75
N LEU A 130 4.47 9.09 5.59
CA LEU A 130 4.42 10.07 6.68
C LEU A 130 4.23 11.51 6.17
N ALA A 131 4.74 11.84 5.00
CA ALA A 131 4.53 13.14 4.36
C ALA A 131 3.07 13.35 3.91
N ALA A 132 2.34 12.27 3.63
CA ALA A 132 0.93 12.33 3.24
C ALA A 132 -0.03 12.51 4.44
N GLY A 133 0.46 12.36 5.68
CA GLY A 133 -0.30 12.46 6.93
C GLY A 133 -0.64 11.10 7.53
N THR A 134 -0.87 11.08 8.85
CA THR A 134 -1.12 9.86 9.65
C THR A 134 -2.58 9.72 10.11
N ALA A 135 -3.50 10.45 9.50
CA ALA A 135 -4.91 10.47 9.94
C ALA A 135 -5.70 9.19 9.58
N GLY A 136 -5.04 8.20 8.94
CA GLY A 136 -5.71 7.02 8.39
C GLY A 136 -6.45 7.32 7.08
N LEU A 137 -7.16 6.32 6.54
CA LEU A 137 -7.92 6.44 5.31
C LEU A 137 -9.28 7.09 5.58
N SER A 138 -9.65 8.11 4.80
CA SER A 138 -11.02 8.64 4.79
C SER A 138 -12.01 7.58 4.32
N LEU A 139 -13.30 7.74 4.61
CA LEU A 139 -14.35 6.80 4.18
C LEU A 139 -14.36 6.57 2.67
N GLU A 140 -14.17 7.62 1.89
CA GLU A 140 -14.09 7.54 0.44
C GLU A 140 -12.89 6.69 0.00
N ARG A 141 -11.72 6.90 0.63
CA ARG A 141 -10.51 6.10 0.35
C ARG A 141 -10.64 4.65 0.81
N GLN A 142 -11.28 4.37 1.95
CA GLN A 142 -11.57 3.00 2.40
C GLN A 142 -12.43 2.27 1.38
N ARG A 143 -13.49 2.92 0.89
CA ARG A 143 -14.39 2.37 -0.11
C ARG A 143 -13.68 2.14 -1.45
N GLY A 144 -12.88 3.11 -1.90
CA GLY A 144 -12.06 2.98 -3.11
C GLY A 144 -11.10 1.81 -3.02
N LEU A 145 -10.32 1.75 -1.95
CA LEU A 145 -9.37 0.66 -1.72
C LEU A 145 -10.06 -0.71 -1.63
N TYR A 146 -11.22 -0.79 -0.95
CA TYR A 146 -12.00 -2.03 -0.91
C TYR A 146 -12.37 -2.51 -2.32
N GLY A 147 -12.81 -1.61 -3.21
CA GLY A 147 -13.15 -1.96 -4.60
C GLY A 147 -11.93 -2.42 -5.42
N GLU A 148 -10.78 -1.77 -5.25
CA GLU A 148 -9.53 -2.21 -5.87
C GLU A 148 -9.12 -3.61 -5.38
N LEU A 149 -9.15 -3.84 -4.05
CA LEU A 149 -8.80 -5.13 -3.45
C LEU A 149 -9.81 -6.24 -3.82
N HIS A 150 -11.10 -5.90 -3.93
CA HIS A 150 -12.13 -6.81 -4.44
C HIS A 150 -11.82 -7.23 -5.88
N THR A 151 -11.55 -6.27 -6.77
CA THR A 151 -11.17 -6.52 -8.15
C THR A 151 -9.90 -7.37 -8.26
N LEU A 152 -8.91 -7.08 -7.43
CA LEU A 152 -7.69 -7.88 -7.34
C LEU A 152 -7.98 -9.34 -6.94
N ARG A 153 -8.76 -9.54 -5.86
CA ARG A 153 -9.05 -10.85 -5.27
C ARG A 153 -9.91 -11.73 -6.17
N GLU A 154 -11.01 -11.17 -6.66
CA GLU A 154 -12.03 -11.96 -7.35
C GLU A 154 -11.73 -12.15 -8.84
N HIS A 155 -11.03 -11.20 -9.47
CA HIS A 155 -10.87 -11.20 -10.92
C HIS A 155 -9.43 -11.35 -11.38
N LEU A 156 -8.49 -10.58 -10.84
CA LEU A 156 -7.12 -10.58 -11.36
C LEU A 156 -6.27 -11.75 -10.83
N LEU A 157 -6.33 -12.03 -9.53
CA LEU A 157 -5.57 -13.14 -8.93
C LEU A 157 -5.89 -14.50 -9.56
N PRO A 158 -7.16 -14.89 -9.75
CA PRO A 158 -7.49 -16.19 -10.36
C PRO A 158 -7.02 -16.33 -11.80
N ARG A 159 -6.89 -15.21 -12.53
CA ARG A 159 -6.56 -15.22 -13.96
C ARG A 159 -5.07 -15.02 -14.25
N LEU A 160 -4.39 -14.18 -13.49
CA LEU A 160 -3.00 -13.78 -13.74
C LEU A 160 -1.99 -14.51 -12.85
N GLY A 161 -2.45 -15.10 -11.74
CA GLY A 161 -1.59 -15.58 -10.67
C GLY A 161 -1.08 -14.45 -9.77
N ALA A 162 -0.50 -14.82 -8.63
CA ALA A 162 -0.19 -13.90 -7.53
C ALA A 162 0.77 -12.77 -7.94
N GLU A 163 1.91 -13.10 -8.53
CA GLU A 163 2.94 -12.11 -8.87
C GLU A 163 2.46 -11.10 -9.92
N ALA A 164 1.85 -11.60 -11.01
CA ALA A 164 1.41 -10.74 -12.09
C ALA A 164 0.22 -9.85 -11.67
N ALA A 165 -0.72 -10.37 -10.88
CA ALA A 165 -1.86 -9.62 -10.38
C ALA A 165 -1.43 -8.49 -9.43
N VAL A 166 -0.56 -8.79 -8.47
CA VAL A 166 -0.01 -7.78 -7.54
C VAL A 166 0.87 -6.78 -8.29
N ALA A 167 1.68 -7.22 -9.25
CA ALA A 167 2.49 -6.32 -10.06
C ALA A 167 1.65 -5.39 -10.95
N ALA A 168 0.46 -5.82 -11.37
CA ALA A 168 -0.48 -4.98 -12.12
C ALA A 168 -1.11 -3.89 -11.26
N TRP A 169 -1.32 -4.13 -9.96
CA TRP A 169 -1.90 -3.13 -9.05
C TRP A 169 -0.94 -1.97 -8.81
N ARG A 170 -1.37 -0.76 -9.07
CA ARG A 170 -0.53 0.44 -9.07
C ARG A 170 -0.89 1.39 -7.93
N ALA A 171 0.13 2.03 -7.37
CA ALA A 171 -0.08 3.09 -6.38
C ALA A 171 -0.54 4.38 -7.07
N PRO A 172 -1.42 5.19 -6.45
CA PRO A 172 -2.04 6.38 -7.04
C PRO A 172 -1.08 7.43 -7.59
N ARG A 173 0.19 7.42 -7.16
CA ARG A 173 1.22 8.39 -7.60
C ARG A 173 2.12 7.87 -8.72
N SER A 174 1.98 6.60 -9.10
CA SER A 174 2.85 5.99 -10.11
C SER A 174 2.23 5.95 -11.49
N THR A 175 0.91 5.92 -11.56
CA THR A 175 0.11 5.85 -12.79
C THR A 175 -1.25 6.50 -12.54
N HIS A 176 -2.03 6.65 -13.62
CA HIS A 176 -3.36 7.25 -13.55
C HIS A 176 -4.45 6.20 -13.35
N GLN A 177 -4.18 4.91 -13.65
CA GLN A 177 -5.11 3.80 -13.51
C GLN A 177 -4.69 2.86 -12.38
N ASP A 178 -5.65 2.19 -11.76
CA ASP A 178 -5.44 1.32 -10.60
C ASP A 178 -4.71 0.02 -10.97
N PHE A 179 -4.99 -0.53 -12.15
CA PHE A 179 -4.29 -1.71 -12.66
C PHE A 179 -3.73 -1.45 -14.04
N GLN A 180 -2.46 -1.83 -14.22
CA GLN A 180 -1.78 -1.73 -15.52
C GLN A 180 -1.12 -3.04 -15.90
N LEU A 181 -1.46 -3.52 -17.08
CA LEU A 181 -0.88 -4.68 -17.74
C LEU A 181 -0.30 -4.27 -19.11
N ALA A 182 0.49 -5.15 -19.70
CA ALA A 182 1.08 -4.87 -21.03
C ALA A 182 0.01 -4.61 -22.11
N SER A 183 -1.13 -5.31 -22.05
CA SER A 183 -2.22 -5.25 -23.04
C SER A 183 -3.32 -4.24 -22.69
N GLY A 184 -3.24 -3.55 -21.55
CA GLY A 184 -4.23 -2.55 -21.17
C GLY A 184 -4.22 -2.17 -19.71
N ALA A 185 -5.21 -1.37 -19.33
CA ALA A 185 -5.37 -0.88 -17.97
C ALA A 185 -6.84 -0.94 -17.51
N VAL A 186 -7.03 -0.95 -16.20
CA VAL A 186 -8.33 -0.87 -15.55
C VAL A 186 -8.31 0.27 -14.53
N GLU A 187 -9.28 1.14 -14.67
CA GLU A 187 -9.66 2.10 -13.62
C GLU A 187 -10.83 1.51 -12.83
N VAL A 188 -10.70 1.43 -11.53
CA VAL A 188 -11.73 0.91 -10.63
C VAL A 188 -12.43 2.08 -9.94
N LYS A 189 -13.75 2.08 -9.95
CA LYS A 189 -14.55 3.04 -9.20
C LYS A 189 -15.54 2.31 -8.31
N THR A 190 -15.79 2.87 -7.15
CA THR A 190 -16.81 2.38 -6.23
C THR A 190 -17.94 3.38 -6.10
N THR A 191 -19.15 2.88 -5.94
CA THR A 191 -20.31 3.71 -5.62
C THR A 191 -21.25 2.98 -4.67
N THR A 192 -21.82 3.73 -3.73
CA THR A 192 -22.92 3.26 -2.85
C THR A 192 -24.24 3.86 -3.27
N ALA A 193 -24.25 4.71 -4.29
CA ALA A 193 -25.43 5.40 -4.76
C ALA A 193 -26.51 4.42 -5.24
N LYS A 194 -27.76 4.74 -4.92
CA LYS A 194 -28.95 4.19 -5.56
C LYS A 194 -29.12 4.86 -6.93
N GLN A 195 -30.11 4.44 -7.70
CA GLN A 195 -30.37 5.06 -9.01
C GLN A 195 -30.78 6.56 -8.88
N PRO A 196 -30.33 7.46 -9.76
CA PRO A 196 -29.35 7.27 -10.84
C PRO A 196 -27.91 7.15 -10.31
N GLN A 197 -27.15 6.16 -10.82
CA GLN A 197 -25.78 5.91 -10.38
C GLN A 197 -24.78 6.77 -11.14
N SER A 198 -23.83 7.34 -10.40
CA SER A 198 -22.67 8.03 -10.94
C SER A 198 -21.41 7.64 -10.18
N VAL A 199 -20.28 7.84 -10.81
CA VAL A 199 -18.95 7.73 -10.19
C VAL A 199 -18.18 9.04 -10.37
N ARG A 200 -17.27 9.32 -9.45
CA ARG A 200 -16.40 10.49 -9.54
C ARG A 200 -15.09 10.12 -10.23
N ILE A 201 -14.79 10.81 -11.31
CA ILE A 201 -13.48 10.79 -11.95
C ILE A 201 -12.70 11.97 -11.37
N THR A 202 -11.52 11.69 -10.83
CA THR A 202 -10.72 12.67 -10.07
C THR A 202 -9.58 13.28 -10.87
N SER A 203 -9.35 12.79 -12.11
CA SER A 203 -8.42 13.37 -13.06
C SER A 203 -8.83 12.99 -14.48
N GLU A 204 -8.65 13.91 -15.42
CA GLU A 204 -8.84 13.72 -16.86
C GLU A 204 -7.98 12.57 -17.42
N ARG A 205 -6.92 12.19 -16.72
CA ARG A 205 -5.97 11.14 -17.14
C ARG A 205 -6.44 9.73 -16.80
N GLN A 206 -7.41 9.57 -15.89
CA GLN A 206 -7.88 8.25 -15.45
C GLN A 206 -8.55 7.46 -16.60
N LEU A 207 -9.27 8.15 -17.47
CA LEU A 207 -9.97 7.56 -18.60
C LEU A 207 -9.36 7.97 -19.95
N ASP A 208 -8.13 8.47 -19.95
CA ASP A 208 -7.39 8.76 -21.17
C ASP A 208 -6.74 7.49 -21.74
N GLN A 209 -7.04 7.19 -22.99
CA GLN A 209 -6.51 6.04 -23.72
C GLN A 209 -5.12 6.28 -24.33
N ALA A 210 -4.57 7.48 -24.25
CA ALA A 210 -3.29 7.81 -24.87
C ALA A 210 -2.19 6.85 -24.42
N GLY A 211 -1.64 6.07 -25.33
CA GLY A 211 -0.59 5.09 -25.07
C GLY A 211 -1.05 3.80 -24.38
N ILE A 212 -2.34 3.61 -24.14
CA ILE A 212 -2.91 2.40 -23.50
C ILE A 212 -3.62 1.56 -24.58
N PRO A 213 -3.21 0.29 -24.81
CA PRO A 213 -3.82 -0.54 -25.86
C PRO A 213 -5.30 -0.81 -25.66
N SER A 214 -5.74 -0.99 -24.42
CA SER A 214 -7.15 -1.11 -24.02
C SER A 214 -7.34 -0.56 -22.63
N LEU A 215 -8.38 0.25 -22.44
CA LEU A 215 -8.73 0.84 -21.17
C LEU A 215 -10.15 0.43 -20.80
N PHE A 216 -10.32 0.05 -19.54
CA PHE A 216 -11.61 -0.32 -18.97
C PHE A 216 -11.91 0.51 -17.72
N LEU A 217 -13.18 0.88 -17.57
CA LEU A 217 -13.74 1.37 -16.33
C LEU A 217 -14.51 0.21 -15.68
N HIS A 218 -14.05 -0.23 -14.51
CA HIS A 218 -14.72 -1.24 -13.71
C HIS A 218 -15.37 -0.60 -12.49
N VAL A 219 -16.67 -0.76 -12.34
CA VAL A 219 -17.47 -0.13 -11.28
C VAL A 219 -17.99 -1.19 -10.32
N VAL A 220 -17.57 -1.09 -9.07
CA VAL A 220 -18.02 -1.93 -7.96
C VAL A 220 -19.11 -1.18 -7.18
N VAL A 221 -20.34 -1.66 -7.27
CA VAL A 221 -21.48 -1.08 -6.56
C VAL A 221 -21.64 -1.79 -5.22
N LEU A 222 -21.52 -1.04 -4.14
CA LEU A 222 -21.49 -1.56 -2.78
C LEU A 222 -22.73 -1.10 -1.98
N ASP A 223 -23.20 -1.97 -1.10
CA ASP A 223 -23.95 -1.57 0.08
C ASP A 223 -22.96 -1.35 1.21
N GLU A 224 -23.07 -0.21 1.86
CA GLU A 224 -22.22 0.18 2.98
C GLU A 224 -23.07 0.25 4.26
N ARG A 225 -22.55 -0.34 5.34
CA ARG A 225 -23.20 -0.32 6.65
C ARG A 225 -22.19 0.01 7.72
N GLU A 226 -22.60 0.78 8.69
CA GLU A 226 -21.91 0.99 9.95
C GLU A 226 -22.46 0.02 10.99
N VAL A 227 -21.59 -0.68 11.70
CA VAL A 227 -21.97 -1.71 12.67
C VAL A 227 -21.46 -1.29 14.03
N GLU A 228 -22.36 -1.12 14.97
CA GLU A 228 -22.02 -0.92 16.38
C GLU A 228 -21.93 -2.29 17.09
N GLY A 229 -20.71 -2.67 17.54
CA GLY A 229 -20.47 -3.86 18.36
C GLY A 229 -20.15 -5.16 17.60
N VAL A 230 -19.75 -6.20 18.37
CA VAL A 230 -19.12 -7.47 17.90
C VAL A 230 -20.11 -8.47 17.27
N HIS A 231 -21.30 -8.09 16.90
CA HIS A 231 -22.29 -9.05 16.39
C HIS A 231 -22.16 -9.27 14.88
N THR A 232 -22.28 -10.55 14.50
CA THR A 232 -22.28 -11.12 13.14
C THR A 232 -22.93 -10.20 12.10
N SER A 233 -22.17 -9.28 11.58
CA SER A 233 -22.63 -8.33 10.60
C SER A 233 -22.47 -8.90 9.21
N VAL A 234 -23.50 -8.73 8.39
CA VAL A 234 -23.43 -9.02 6.97
C VAL A 234 -22.47 -8.02 6.32
N GLY A 235 -21.53 -8.51 5.51
CA GLY A 235 -20.54 -7.70 4.81
C GLY A 235 -19.12 -7.91 5.33
N GLU A 236 -18.15 -7.41 4.60
CA GLU A 236 -16.73 -7.56 4.84
C GLU A 236 -16.11 -6.17 5.10
N ALA A 237 -15.28 -6.05 6.14
CA ALA A 237 -14.56 -4.80 6.40
C ALA A 237 -13.26 -4.73 5.57
N LEU A 238 -12.71 -3.52 5.46
CA LEU A 238 -11.42 -3.34 4.77
C LEU A 238 -10.29 -4.19 5.38
N PRO A 239 -10.13 -4.35 6.71
CA PRO A 239 -9.15 -5.26 7.29
C PRO A 239 -9.39 -6.73 6.94
N ASP A 240 -10.64 -7.15 6.79
CA ASP A 240 -10.98 -8.54 6.48
C ASP A 240 -10.47 -8.93 5.08
N ILE A 241 -10.73 -8.09 4.06
CA ILE A 241 -10.26 -8.36 2.69
C ILE A 241 -8.72 -8.29 2.59
N VAL A 242 -8.08 -7.37 3.32
CA VAL A 242 -6.61 -7.31 3.40
C VAL A 242 -6.05 -8.60 4.01
N CYS A 243 -6.63 -9.08 5.12
CA CYS A 243 -6.22 -10.32 5.77
C CYS A 243 -6.41 -11.54 4.86
N ALA A 244 -7.55 -11.61 4.13
CA ALA A 244 -7.84 -12.68 3.19
C ALA A 244 -6.82 -12.71 2.03
N LEU A 245 -6.51 -11.54 1.44
CA LEU A 245 -5.50 -11.41 0.38
C LEU A 245 -4.09 -11.81 0.86
N ARG A 246 -3.68 -11.37 2.06
CA ARG A 246 -2.40 -11.80 2.64
C ARG A 246 -2.30 -13.31 2.77
N LYS A 247 -3.37 -13.98 3.22
CA LYS A 247 -3.43 -15.45 3.31
C LYS A 247 -3.31 -16.11 1.94
N GLN A 248 -3.96 -15.59 0.92
CA GLN A 248 -3.88 -16.11 -0.45
C GLN A 248 -2.48 -15.93 -1.06
N LEU A 249 -1.81 -14.82 -0.74
CA LEU A 249 -0.50 -14.47 -1.31
C LEU A 249 0.69 -15.06 -0.56
N GLN A 250 0.49 -15.61 0.65
CA GLN A 250 1.58 -16.09 1.53
C GLN A 250 2.48 -17.16 0.90
N ALA A 251 1.97 -17.94 -0.05
CA ALA A 251 2.74 -18.98 -0.75
C ALA A 251 3.79 -18.40 -1.71
N THR A 252 3.67 -17.13 -2.09
CA THR A 252 4.53 -16.45 -3.06
C THR A 252 5.15 -15.22 -2.40
N ALA A 253 6.37 -15.33 -1.89
CA ALA A 253 7.02 -14.28 -1.11
C ALA A 253 7.06 -12.92 -1.86
N ALA A 254 7.43 -12.92 -3.14
CA ALA A 254 7.48 -11.70 -3.94
C ALA A 254 6.10 -11.01 -4.07
N ALA A 255 5.02 -11.80 -4.21
CA ALA A 255 3.66 -11.27 -4.28
C ALA A 255 3.21 -10.72 -2.90
N ALA A 256 3.48 -11.45 -1.82
CA ALA A 256 3.16 -11.00 -0.47
C ALA A 256 3.87 -9.69 -0.11
N GLU A 257 5.18 -9.60 -0.38
CA GLU A 257 5.94 -8.37 -0.18
C GLU A 257 5.44 -7.22 -1.06
N GLY A 258 5.17 -7.50 -2.34
CA GLY A 258 4.62 -6.53 -3.28
C GLY A 258 3.26 -6.00 -2.84
N PHE A 259 2.40 -6.85 -2.30
CA PHE A 259 1.09 -6.47 -1.79
C PHE A 259 1.20 -5.54 -0.57
N ASP A 260 2.00 -5.90 0.43
CA ASP A 260 2.24 -5.06 1.60
C ASP A 260 2.90 -3.72 1.22
N ASP A 261 3.74 -3.74 0.21
CA ASP A 261 4.31 -2.53 -0.37
C ASP A 261 3.26 -1.59 -0.95
N ARG A 262 2.29 -2.14 -1.68
CA ARG A 262 1.18 -1.35 -2.25
C ARG A 262 0.24 -0.83 -1.17
N LEU A 263 -0.08 -1.65 -0.16
CA LEU A 263 -0.89 -1.21 0.98
C LEU A 263 -0.29 0.03 1.65
N LEU A 264 1.03 0.05 1.87
CA LEU A 264 1.70 1.23 2.41
C LEU A 264 1.64 2.42 1.45
N ASP A 265 1.83 2.20 0.13
CA ASP A 265 1.77 3.26 -0.88
C ASP A 265 0.38 3.91 -0.98
N VAL A 266 -0.70 3.14 -0.79
CA VAL A 266 -2.08 3.66 -0.77
C VAL A 266 -2.48 4.23 0.60
N GLY A 267 -1.65 4.06 1.62
CA GLY A 267 -1.86 4.65 2.94
C GLY A 267 -2.57 3.74 3.94
N TYR A 268 -2.69 2.43 3.67
CA TYR A 268 -3.20 1.46 4.64
C TYR A 268 -2.10 1.03 5.60
N LEU A 269 -2.32 1.21 6.90
CA LEU A 269 -1.50 0.66 7.97
C LEU A 269 -2.29 -0.30 8.83
N GLU A 270 -1.66 -1.38 9.26
CA GLU A 270 -2.27 -2.37 10.16
C GLU A 270 -2.66 -1.76 11.51
N VAL A 271 -1.90 -0.78 12.01
CA VAL A 271 -2.20 -0.07 13.25
C VAL A 271 -3.52 0.70 13.20
N ASP A 272 -3.95 1.10 12.00
CA ASP A 272 -5.23 1.78 11.77
C ASP A 272 -6.40 0.81 11.50
N ALA A 273 -6.13 -0.49 11.34
CA ALA A 273 -7.15 -1.50 11.02
C ALA A 273 -8.38 -1.45 11.96
N PRO A 274 -8.22 -1.30 13.30
CA PRO A 274 -9.37 -1.19 14.19
C PRO A 274 -10.33 -0.03 13.87
N ARG A 275 -9.84 1.03 13.24
CA ARG A 275 -10.66 2.18 12.82
C ARG A 275 -11.54 1.89 11.61
N TYR A 276 -11.28 0.78 10.90
CA TYR A 276 -11.96 0.40 9.68
C TYR A 276 -12.89 -0.80 9.87
N GLU A 277 -12.92 -1.41 11.06
CA GLU A 277 -13.71 -2.60 11.36
C GLU A 277 -15.22 -2.34 11.42
N ASP A 278 -15.61 -1.14 11.85
CA ASP A 278 -17.02 -0.77 12.01
C ASP A 278 -17.74 -0.53 10.67
N ARG A 279 -16.97 -0.40 9.59
CA ARG A 279 -17.49 -0.15 8.26
C ARG A 279 -17.45 -1.42 7.41
N ARG A 280 -18.65 -1.90 7.01
CA ARG A 280 -18.80 -3.14 6.26
C ARG A 280 -19.38 -2.89 4.88
N PHE A 281 -18.80 -3.60 3.91
CA PHE A 281 -19.17 -3.53 2.50
C PHE A 281 -19.76 -4.85 2.05
N THR A 282 -20.84 -4.78 1.28
CA THR A 282 -21.45 -5.94 0.61
C THR A 282 -21.54 -5.61 -0.87
N LEU A 283 -21.03 -6.51 -1.72
CA LEU A 283 -21.17 -6.36 -3.16
C LEU A 283 -22.66 -6.41 -3.54
N ARG A 284 -23.14 -5.37 -4.23
CA ARG A 284 -24.48 -5.34 -4.82
C ARG A 284 -24.44 -5.73 -6.29
N ARG A 285 -23.49 -5.19 -7.02
CA ARG A 285 -23.35 -5.36 -8.48
C ARG A 285 -21.98 -4.89 -8.95
N GLU A 286 -21.54 -5.48 -10.06
CA GLU A 286 -20.38 -4.99 -10.82
C GLU A 286 -20.82 -4.59 -12.22
N ARG A 287 -20.11 -3.62 -12.79
CA ARG A 287 -20.32 -3.15 -14.16
C ARG A 287 -18.98 -2.83 -14.78
N THR A 288 -18.76 -3.31 -15.98
CA THR A 288 -17.53 -3.07 -16.73
C THR A 288 -17.86 -2.36 -18.02
N PHE A 289 -17.07 -1.35 -18.34
CA PHE A 289 -17.21 -0.55 -19.55
C PHE A 289 -15.88 -0.50 -20.28
N ARG A 290 -15.91 -0.67 -21.59
CA ARG A 290 -14.75 -0.47 -22.42
C ARG A 290 -14.65 1.00 -22.81
N VAL A 291 -13.57 1.65 -22.38
CA VAL A 291 -13.31 3.05 -22.78
C VAL A 291 -12.82 3.03 -24.21
N THR A 292 -13.60 3.60 -25.13
CA THR A 292 -13.33 3.67 -26.56
C THR A 292 -13.71 5.06 -27.08
N ARG A 293 -13.46 5.31 -28.36
CA ARG A 293 -13.85 6.58 -28.99
C ARG A 293 -15.33 6.88 -28.73
N GLY A 294 -15.62 8.07 -28.25
CA GLY A 294 -16.98 8.50 -27.90
C GLY A 294 -17.43 8.15 -26.49
N PHE A 295 -16.58 7.49 -25.69
CA PHE A 295 -16.85 7.29 -24.28
C PHE A 295 -17.02 8.65 -23.57
N PRO A 296 -18.00 8.82 -22.65
CA PRO A 296 -18.30 10.11 -22.03
C PRO A 296 -17.26 10.49 -20.96
N CYS A 297 -16.06 10.80 -21.38
CA CYS A 297 -14.97 11.24 -20.51
C CYS A 297 -14.35 12.56 -20.99
N LEU A 298 -13.73 13.26 -20.05
CA LEU A 298 -12.83 14.38 -20.35
C LEU A 298 -11.39 13.86 -20.39
N VAL A 299 -10.66 14.18 -21.44
CA VAL A 299 -9.25 13.84 -21.61
C VAL A 299 -8.44 15.11 -21.83
N GLU A 300 -7.13 15.08 -21.54
CA GLU A 300 -6.27 16.27 -21.58
C GLU A 300 -6.30 16.98 -22.95
N GLU A 301 -6.34 16.22 -24.06
CA GLU A 301 -6.41 16.74 -25.43
C GLU A 301 -7.66 17.63 -25.69
N ASN A 302 -8.75 17.34 -25.00
CA ASN A 302 -10.03 18.04 -25.19
C ASN A 302 -10.23 19.23 -24.22
N LEU A 303 -9.25 19.50 -23.36
CA LEU A 303 -9.31 20.62 -22.42
C LEU A 303 -8.74 21.90 -23.02
N PRO A 304 -9.28 23.07 -22.66
CA PRO A 304 -8.70 24.35 -23.04
C PRO A 304 -7.27 24.49 -22.52
N THR A 305 -6.41 25.16 -23.28
CA THR A 305 -5.02 25.43 -22.87
C THR A 305 -4.98 26.10 -21.48
N GLY A 306 -4.20 25.51 -20.58
CA GLY A 306 -4.05 25.98 -19.18
C GLY A 306 -5.10 25.42 -18.22
N VAL A 307 -5.97 24.53 -18.65
CA VAL A 307 -6.92 23.79 -17.80
C VAL A 307 -6.37 22.37 -17.57
N GLY A 308 -6.32 21.92 -16.32
CA GLY A 308 -5.90 20.58 -15.91
C GLY A 308 -6.43 20.25 -14.52
N ASP A 309 -6.10 19.07 -13.99
CA ASP A 309 -6.58 18.56 -12.69
C ASP A 309 -8.13 18.57 -12.59
N VAL A 310 -8.80 18.20 -13.69
CA VAL A 310 -10.26 18.25 -13.81
C VAL A 310 -10.89 17.05 -13.10
N SER A 311 -11.82 17.34 -12.19
CA SER A 311 -12.64 16.33 -11.53
C SER A 311 -14.10 16.49 -11.92
N TYR A 312 -14.78 15.39 -12.28
CA TYR A 312 -16.17 15.41 -12.74
C TYR A 312 -16.96 14.17 -12.29
N ALA A 313 -18.28 14.27 -12.32
CA ALA A 313 -19.18 13.14 -12.12
C ALA A 313 -19.51 12.48 -13.46
N LEU A 314 -19.37 11.16 -13.54
CA LEU A 314 -19.70 10.37 -14.72
C LEU A 314 -20.97 9.54 -14.44
N SER A 315 -22.03 9.79 -15.21
CA SER A 315 -23.27 9.00 -15.13
C SER A 315 -23.07 7.61 -15.72
N LEU A 316 -23.39 6.56 -14.98
CA LEU A 316 -23.28 5.19 -15.49
C LEU A 316 -24.30 4.89 -16.59
N ALA A 317 -25.41 5.61 -16.62
CA ALA A 317 -26.38 5.50 -17.73
C ALA A 317 -25.78 5.97 -19.07
N ALA A 318 -24.92 6.99 -19.05
CA ALA A 318 -24.24 7.45 -20.26
C ALA A 318 -23.15 6.47 -20.74
N CYS A 319 -22.68 5.57 -19.87
CA CYS A 319 -21.69 4.54 -20.21
C CYS A 319 -22.32 3.28 -20.82
N GLU A 320 -23.64 3.09 -20.76
CA GLU A 320 -24.30 1.87 -21.24
C GLU A 320 -23.96 1.43 -22.67
N PRO A 321 -23.82 2.34 -23.65
CA PRO A 321 -23.40 1.94 -25.01
C PRO A 321 -22.02 1.27 -25.07
N PHE A 322 -21.22 1.40 -24.00
CA PHE A 322 -19.85 0.88 -23.89
C PHE A 322 -19.77 -0.30 -22.90
N ALA A 323 -20.92 -0.81 -22.45
CA ALA A 323 -20.96 -1.92 -21.50
C ALA A 323 -20.32 -3.17 -22.10
N THR A 324 -19.53 -3.82 -21.30
CA THR A 324 -18.91 -5.13 -21.57
C THR A 324 -18.99 -5.99 -20.31
N ASN A 325 -18.48 -7.20 -20.36
CA ASN A 325 -18.45 -8.06 -19.18
C ASN A 325 -17.01 -8.26 -18.68
N ILE A 326 -16.92 -8.77 -17.47
CA ILE A 326 -15.63 -8.98 -16.78
C ILE A 326 -14.75 -10.00 -17.54
N GLU A 327 -15.34 -11.03 -18.13
CA GLU A 327 -14.63 -12.08 -18.87
C GLU A 327 -13.96 -11.51 -20.12
N GLU A 328 -14.66 -10.67 -20.86
CA GLU A 328 -14.11 -9.98 -22.05
C GLU A 328 -12.97 -9.03 -21.66
N MET A 329 -13.13 -8.27 -20.57
CA MET A 329 -12.06 -7.44 -20.03
C MET A 329 -10.83 -8.26 -19.71
N LEU A 330 -10.98 -9.35 -18.94
CA LEU A 330 -9.88 -10.21 -18.53
C LEU A 330 -9.20 -10.91 -19.72
N ALA A 331 -9.98 -11.41 -20.68
CA ALA A 331 -9.44 -11.99 -21.90
C ALA A 331 -8.61 -10.97 -22.68
N THR A 332 -9.14 -9.74 -22.82
CA THR A 332 -8.45 -8.64 -23.49
C THR A 332 -7.12 -8.28 -22.80
N LEU A 333 -7.09 -8.28 -21.47
CA LEU A 333 -5.90 -7.94 -20.68
C LEU A 333 -4.83 -9.05 -20.68
N GLN A 334 -5.22 -10.30 -20.98
CA GLN A 334 -4.29 -11.42 -21.08
C GLN A 334 -3.70 -11.60 -22.48
N GLU A 335 -4.31 -11.01 -23.54
CA GLU A 335 -3.82 -11.15 -24.90
C GLU A 335 -2.42 -10.56 -25.08
N PRO A 336 -1.45 -11.31 -25.65
CA PRO A 336 -0.16 -10.76 -26.02
C PRO A 336 -0.30 -9.63 -27.06
N ILE A 337 0.41 -8.53 -26.89
CA ILE A 337 0.38 -7.36 -27.78
C ILE A 337 0.63 -7.74 -29.26
N ALA A 338 1.43 -8.78 -29.51
CA ALA A 338 1.78 -9.25 -30.83
C ALA A 338 0.58 -9.78 -31.65
N LEU A 339 -0.43 -10.36 -31.02
CA LEU A 339 -1.62 -10.92 -31.70
C LEU A 339 -2.62 -9.83 -32.10
N ARG A 340 -2.69 -8.72 -31.38
CA ARG A 340 -3.62 -7.61 -31.67
C ARG A 340 -3.28 -6.82 -32.92
N ARG A 341 -1.99 -6.66 -33.24
CA ARG A 341 -1.56 -5.98 -34.47
C ARG A 341 -1.95 -6.73 -35.74
N ARG A 342 -2.29 -8.04 -35.66
CA ARG A 342 -2.78 -8.83 -36.80
C ARG A 342 -4.29 -8.71 -37.02
N ASN A 343 -5.09 -8.45 -36.00
CA ASN A 343 -6.56 -8.36 -36.08
C ASN A 343 -7.07 -6.95 -36.38
N GLN A 344 -6.20 -5.94 -36.43
CA GLN A 344 -6.53 -4.55 -36.79
C GLN A 344 -6.05 -4.14 -38.20
N ARG A 345 -5.54 -5.10 -38.99
CA ARG A 345 -5.29 -4.96 -40.43
C ARG A 345 -6.32 -5.79 -41.21
#